data_e96873f697589518b7b2300f6011050a
#
_entry.id   e96873f697589518b7b2300f6011050a
#
_cell.length_a   1.000
_cell.length_b   1.000
_cell.length_c   1.000
_cell.angle_alpha   90.00
_cell.angle_beta   90.00
_cell.angle_gamma   90.00
#
_symmetry.space_group_name_H-M   'P 1'
#
loop_
_entity.id
_entity.type
_entity.pdbx_description
1 polymer ?
#
loop_
_entity_poly.entity_id
_entity_poly.type
_entity_poly.pdbx_seq_one_letter_code
_entity_poly.pdbx_strand_id
1 'polypeptide(L)'
;QRQMCIRDRYDYLMEELLYPGQDEGRLEYGSSIIEAVVSSGLADTFIPQFCKLIRSLTMDWIHVIGDIFDRGPRPDRIMEELIEYGDVDIQWGNHDILWMGAASGHRACICNVVRICARYNNLDVLENGYGINLIPLARFALECYKDDECELFHASGEVDESNIREEELNKKMHKAIAIMQFKVEGQLIKRRPDFLMDQRLLLDKIDYEKGTITLDGKEYE
;
A
#
# COMPACT_ATOMS: atom_id res chain seq x y z
N GLN A 1 -21.06 -19.23 -1.28
CA GLN A 1 -22.28 -19.35 -0.44
C GLN A 1 -22.76 -18.00 0.10
N ARG A 2 -21.89 -17.02 0.44
CA ARG A 2 -22.32 -15.67 0.87
C ARG A 2 -22.89 -14.81 -0.27
N GLN A 3 -22.40 -14.94 -1.48
CA GLN A 3 -22.93 -14.24 -2.66
C GLN A 3 -24.36 -14.68 -3.00
N MET A 4 -24.68 -15.96 -2.81
CA MET A 4 -26.03 -16.48 -3.04
C MET A 4 -27.10 -15.85 -2.10
N CYS A 5 -26.78 -15.60 -0.83
CA CYS A 5 -27.77 -15.05 0.13
C CYS A 5 -28.14 -13.58 -0.11
N ILE A 6 -27.27 -12.78 -0.73
CA ILE A 6 -27.56 -11.36 -1.03
C ILE A 6 -28.35 -11.27 -2.35
N ARG A 7 -28.02 -12.11 -3.31
CA ARG A 7 -28.72 -12.26 -4.57
C ARG A 7 -30.20 -12.57 -4.35
N ASP A 8 -30.51 -13.56 -3.49
CA ASP A 8 -31.88 -13.99 -3.19
C ASP A 8 -32.75 -12.92 -2.53
N ARG A 9 -32.16 -11.89 -1.90
CA ARG A 9 -32.93 -10.92 -1.10
C ARG A 9 -33.42 -9.71 -1.90
N TYR A 10 -32.74 -9.36 -2.98
CA TYR A 10 -33.04 -8.19 -3.80
C TYR A 10 -33.17 -8.52 -5.30
N ASP A 11 -33.05 -9.79 -5.67
CA ASP A 11 -33.01 -10.24 -7.07
C ASP A 11 -34.16 -9.67 -7.88
N TYR A 12 -35.37 -9.81 -7.37
CA TYR A 12 -36.57 -9.31 -8.05
C TYR A 12 -36.57 -7.78 -8.21
N LEU A 13 -36.23 -7.04 -7.16
CA LEU A 13 -36.20 -5.57 -7.21
C LEU A 13 -35.11 -5.06 -8.16
N MET A 14 -33.97 -5.73 -8.17
CA MET A 14 -32.86 -5.39 -9.04
C MET A 14 -33.17 -5.72 -10.51
N GLU A 15 -33.81 -6.85 -10.77
CA GLU A 15 -34.23 -7.25 -12.12
C GLU A 15 -35.23 -6.26 -12.71
N GLU A 16 -36.23 -5.82 -11.93
CA GLU A 16 -37.21 -4.81 -12.37
C GLU A 16 -36.56 -3.43 -12.66
N LEU A 17 -35.54 -3.06 -11.91
CA LEU A 17 -34.83 -1.79 -12.13
C LEU A 17 -33.82 -1.85 -13.29
N LEU A 18 -33.23 -3.01 -13.56
CA LEU A 18 -32.27 -3.20 -14.65
C LEU A 18 -32.98 -3.32 -16.01
N TYR A 19 -34.16 -3.90 -16.03
CA TYR A 19 -34.96 -4.11 -17.25
C TYR A 19 -36.28 -3.37 -17.21
N PRO A 20 -36.27 -2.02 -17.06
CA PRO A 20 -37.49 -1.25 -17.08
C PRO A 20 -38.15 -1.42 -18.44
N GLY A 21 -39.33 -1.99 -18.48
CA GLY A 21 -40.10 -2.05 -19.70
C GLY A 21 -40.41 -0.65 -20.25
N GLN A 22 -40.72 -0.56 -21.55
CA GLN A 22 -41.12 0.74 -22.18
C GLN A 22 -42.58 1.13 -21.87
N ASP A 23 -43.28 0.34 -21.08
CA ASP A 23 -44.67 0.54 -20.69
C ASP A 23 -44.74 1.52 -19.51
N GLU A 24 -45.64 2.49 -19.57
CA GLU A 24 -45.85 3.53 -18.55
C GLU A 24 -46.05 2.92 -17.15
N GLY A 25 -46.79 1.82 -17.03
CA GLY A 25 -47.05 1.14 -15.78
C GLY A 25 -45.80 0.53 -15.14
N ARG A 26 -44.84 0.06 -15.93
CA ARG A 26 -43.56 -0.46 -15.45
C ARG A 26 -42.59 0.64 -15.00
N LEU A 27 -42.60 1.79 -15.69
CA LEU A 27 -41.84 2.95 -15.24
C LEU A 27 -42.34 3.49 -13.91
N GLU A 28 -43.64 3.54 -13.74
CA GLU A 28 -44.29 3.94 -12.48
C GLU A 28 -43.98 2.98 -11.33
N TYR A 29 -43.96 1.67 -11.63
CA TYR A 29 -43.57 0.64 -10.68
C TYR A 29 -42.09 0.75 -10.27
N GLY A 30 -41.17 0.98 -11.22
CA GLY A 30 -39.77 1.22 -10.95
C GLY A 30 -39.55 2.43 -10.03
N SER A 31 -40.27 3.52 -10.29
CA SER A 31 -40.27 4.71 -9.44
C SER A 31 -40.73 4.42 -8.02
N SER A 32 -41.82 3.63 -7.87
CA SER A 32 -42.33 3.23 -6.56
C SER A 32 -41.37 2.34 -5.77
N ILE A 33 -40.57 1.48 -6.43
CA ILE A 33 -39.49 0.72 -5.81
C ILE A 33 -38.44 1.67 -5.23
N ILE A 34 -37.99 2.66 -6.01
CA ILE A 34 -36.98 3.63 -5.56
C ILE A 34 -37.50 4.42 -4.35
N GLU A 35 -38.73 4.91 -4.40
CA GLU A 35 -39.37 5.61 -3.29
C GLU A 35 -39.47 4.73 -2.03
N ALA A 36 -39.79 3.45 -2.19
CA ALA A 36 -39.87 2.51 -1.07
C ALA A 36 -38.49 2.26 -0.44
N VAL A 37 -37.41 2.13 -1.24
CA VAL A 37 -36.04 1.99 -0.77
C VAL A 37 -35.59 3.22 0.01
N VAL A 38 -35.88 4.41 -0.51
CA VAL A 38 -35.53 5.69 0.14
C VAL A 38 -36.30 5.88 1.45
N SER A 39 -37.62 5.69 1.40
CA SER A 39 -38.50 5.89 2.58
C SER A 39 -38.26 4.88 3.70
N SER A 40 -37.81 3.68 3.39
CA SER A 40 -37.45 2.65 4.38
C SER A 40 -36.07 2.85 5.00
N GLY A 41 -35.27 3.81 4.56
CA GLY A 41 -33.90 4.03 5.02
C GLY A 41 -32.90 2.95 4.58
N LEU A 42 -33.24 2.13 3.57
CA LEU A 42 -32.39 1.06 3.06
C LEU A 42 -31.44 1.51 1.95
N ALA A 43 -31.45 2.79 1.56
CA ALA A 43 -30.65 3.32 0.46
C ALA A 43 -29.16 3.03 0.61
N ASP A 44 -28.59 3.24 1.81
CA ASP A 44 -27.18 3.02 2.10
C ASP A 44 -26.74 1.55 1.97
N THR A 45 -27.67 0.62 2.07
CA THR A 45 -27.42 -0.81 1.88
C THR A 45 -27.71 -1.25 0.44
N PHE A 46 -28.78 -0.73 -0.13
CA PHE A 46 -29.26 -1.12 -1.47
C PHE A 46 -28.37 -0.59 -2.59
N ILE A 47 -27.98 0.70 -2.55
CA ILE A 47 -27.17 1.32 -3.59
C ILE A 47 -25.82 0.60 -3.81
N PRO A 48 -25.02 0.30 -2.78
CA PRO A 48 -23.79 -0.45 -2.96
C PRO A 48 -23.99 -1.84 -3.56
N GLN A 49 -25.05 -2.55 -3.17
CA GLN A 49 -25.37 -3.87 -3.73
C GLN A 49 -25.79 -3.79 -5.19
N PHE A 50 -26.56 -2.77 -5.55
CA PHE A 50 -26.97 -2.52 -6.93
C PHE A 50 -25.78 -2.14 -7.81
N CYS A 51 -24.86 -1.31 -7.32
CA CYS A 51 -23.61 -1.00 -8.00
C CYS A 51 -22.72 -2.24 -8.20
N LYS A 52 -22.65 -3.14 -7.18
CA LYS A 52 -21.90 -4.41 -7.31
C LYS A 52 -22.52 -5.29 -8.41
N LEU A 53 -23.85 -5.38 -8.46
CA LEU A 53 -24.54 -6.14 -9.50
C LEU A 53 -24.26 -5.56 -10.91
N ILE A 54 -24.38 -4.24 -11.09
CA ILE A 54 -24.08 -3.58 -12.37
C ILE A 54 -22.64 -3.90 -12.80
N ARG A 55 -21.68 -3.77 -11.89
CA ARG A 55 -20.28 -4.12 -12.19
C ARG A 55 -20.13 -5.57 -12.64
N SER A 56 -20.74 -6.52 -11.94
CA SER A 56 -20.66 -7.95 -12.29
C SER A 56 -21.33 -8.30 -13.62
N LEU A 57 -22.29 -7.48 -14.08
CA LEU A 57 -22.95 -7.65 -15.37
C LEU A 57 -22.25 -6.97 -16.54
N THR A 58 -21.39 -5.98 -16.26
CA THR A 58 -20.73 -5.13 -17.27
C THR A 58 -19.25 -5.43 -17.43
N MET A 59 -18.61 -6.02 -16.42
CA MET A 59 -17.18 -6.34 -16.44
C MET A 59 -16.99 -7.83 -16.09
N ASP A 60 -16.58 -8.59 -17.08
CA ASP A 60 -16.29 -10.03 -16.91
C ASP A 60 -14.90 -10.26 -16.32
N TRP A 61 -13.97 -9.33 -16.56
CA TRP A 61 -12.57 -9.49 -16.20
C TRP A 61 -11.88 -8.15 -15.92
N ILE A 62 -11.05 -8.11 -14.88
CA ILE A 62 -10.20 -6.95 -14.55
C ILE A 62 -8.73 -7.33 -14.78
N HIS A 63 -8.05 -6.58 -15.63
CA HIS A 63 -6.60 -6.66 -15.78
C HIS A 63 -5.93 -5.48 -15.08
N VAL A 64 -5.17 -5.75 -14.02
CA VAL A 64 -4.43 -4.74 -13.26
C VAL A 64 -3.00 -4.68 -13.78
N ILE A 65 -2.54 -3.50 -14.19
CA ILE A 65 -1.22 -3.30 -14.79
C ILE A 65 -0.08 -3.09 -13.78
N GLY A 66 -0.35 -3.30 -12.50
CA GLY A 66 0.65 -3.26 -11.43
C GLY A 66 0.74 -1.95 -10.66
N ASP A 67 1.77 -1.90 -9.80
CA ASP A 67 2.06 -0.82 -8.84
C ASP A 67 0.89 -0.49 -7.90
N ILE A 68 0.18 -1.54 -7.45
CA ILE A 68 -0.85 -1.43 -6.41
C ILE A 68 -0.22 -0.90 -5.11
N PHE A 69 1.02 -1.34 -4.84
CA PHE A 69 1.78 -1.00 -3.64
C PHE A 69 2.77 0.16 -3.84
N ASP A 70 2.55 1.06 -4.80
CA ASP A 70 3.41 2.24 -4.96
C ASP A 70 3.23 3.15 -3.72
N ARG A 71 3.01 4.35 -3.75
CA ARG A 71 3.04 5.30 -2.63
C ARG A 71 1.65 5.71 -2.14
N GLY A 72 0.62 5.14 -2.72
CA GLY A 72 -0.78 5.41 -2.37
C GLY A 72 -1.17 4.84 -1.00
N PRO A 73 -2.19 5.44 -0.37
CA PRO A 73 -2.74 4.92 0.87
C PRO A 73 -3.59 3.67 0.61
N ARG A 74 -3.65 2.79 1.58
CA ARG A 74 -4.59 1.66 1.65
C ARG A 74 -4.54 0.66 0.49
N PRO A 75 -3.35 0.18 0.06
CA PRO A 75 -3.25 -0.92 -0.91
C PRO A 75 -3.91 -2.21 -0.39
N ASP A 76 -4.00 -2.38 0.92
CA ASP A 76 -4.73 -3.46 1.59
C ASP A 76 -6.20 -3.51 1.15
N ARG A 77 -6.87 -2.36 1.07
CA ARG A 77 -8.27 -2.27 0.62
C ARG A 77 -8.43 -2.57 -0.87
N ILE A 78 -7.49 -2.11 -1.68
CA ILE A 78 -7.49 -2.44 -3.12
C ILE A 78 -7.38 -3.96 -3.30
N MET A 79 -6.46 -4.61 -2.57
CA MET A 79 -6.30 -6.06 -2.63
C MET A 79 -7.54 -6.81 -2.13
N GLU A 80 -8.19 -6.35 -1.05
CA GLU A 80 -9.44 -6.93 -0.56
C GLU A 80 -10.54 -6.88 -1.63
N GLU A 81 -10.73 -5.72 -2.30
CA GLU A 81 -11.73 -5.55 -3.36
C GLU A 81 -11.42 -6.44 -4.59
N LEU A 82 -10.15 -6.55 -4.98
CA LEU A 82 -9.74 -7.41 -6.10
C LEU A 82 -9.95 -8.90 -5.78
N ILE A 83 -9.65 -9.32 -4.56
CA ILE A 83 -9.88 -10.70 -4.10
C ILE A 83 -11.39 -11.00 -4.04
N GLU A 84 -12.21 -10.05 -3.56
CA GLU A 84 -13.67 -10.23 -3.51
C GLU A 84 -14.28 -10.30 -4.92
N TYR A 85 -13.73 -9.54 -5.86
CA TYR A 85 -14.18 -9.55 -7.26
C TYR A 85 -13.92 -10.91 -7.93
N GLY A 86 -12.76 -11.50 -7.76
CA GLY A 86 -12.42 -12.87 -8.13
C GLY A 86 -11.86 -13.02 -9.56
N ASP A 87 -12.51 -12.47 -10.55
CA ASP A 87 -12.08 -12.57 -11.97
C ASP A 87 -11.07 -11.48 -12.30
N VAL A 88 -9.88 -11.61 -11.72
CA VAL A 88 -8.81 -10.62 -11.79
C VAL A 88 -7.50 -11.26 -12.23
N ASP A 89 -6.82 -10.58 -13.12
CA ASP A 89 -5.46 -10.85 -13.52
C ASP A 89 -4.56 -9.67 -13.14
N ILE A 90 -3.44 -9.93 -12.48
CA ILE A 90 -2.55 -8.89 -11.95
C ILE A 90 -1.17 -9.06 -12.58
N GLN A 91 -0.76 -8.07 -13.34
CA GLN A 91 0.63 -7.87 -13.72
C GLN A 91 1.32 -7.02 -12.64
N TRP A 92 2.49 -7.45 -12.17
CA TRP A 92 3.20 -6.78 -11.07
C TRP A 92 4.10 -5.65 -11.56
N GLY A 93 4.01 -4.53 -10.89
CA GLY A 93 4.97 -3.44 -11.02
C GLY A 93 6.21 -3.65 -10.15
N ASN A 94 7.16 -2.71 -10.23
CA ASN A 94 8.41 -2.80 -9.45
C ASN A 94 8.16 -2.67 -7.93
N HIS A 95 7.16 -1.90 -7.51
CA HIS A 95 6.78 -1.81 -6.10
C HIS A 95 6.14 -3.10 -5.60
N ASP A 96 5.27 -3.72 -6.39
CA ASP A 96 4.63 -4.99 -6.03
C ASP A 96 5.65 -6.11 -5.80
N ILE A 97 6.70 -6.19 -6.64
CA ILE A 97 7.79 -7.16 -6.47
C ILE A 97 8.50 -6.98 -5.13
N LEU A 98 8.73 -5.74 -4.70
CA LEU A 98 9.35 -5.46 -3.40
C LEU A 98 8.47 -5.95 -2.24
N TRP A 99 7.17 -5.71 -2.32
CA TRP A 99 6.21 -6.17 -1.33
C TRP A 99 6.07 -7.70 -1.32
N MET A 100 6.06 -8.34 -2.49
CA MET A 100 6.08 -9.81 -2.61
C MET A 100 7.35 -10.40 -1.98
N GLY A 101 8.51 -9.79 -2.26
CA GLY A 101 9.77 -10.17 -1.65
C GLY A 101 9.76 -9.98 -0.12
N ALA A 102 9.19 -8.90 0.37
CA ALA A 102 9.04 -8.63 1.80
C ALA A 102 8.11 -9.67 2.48
N ALA A 103 6.96 -9.95 1.87
CA ALA A 103 6.02 -10.97 2.34
C ALA A 103 6.64 -12.37 2.38
N SER A 104 7.57 -12.66 1.46
CA SER A 104 8.35 -13.90 1.44
C SER A 104 9.49 -13.93 2.48
N GLY A 105 9.66 -12.89 3.29
CA GLY A 105 10.70 -12.81 4.32
C GLY A 105 12.07 -12.36 3.80
N HIS A 106 12.18 -11.82 2.59
CA HIS A 106 13.45 -11.33 2.06
C HIS A 106 13.86 -10.02 2.74
N ARG A 107 14.92 -10.07 3.55
CA ARG A 107 15.32 -8.98 4.45
C ARG A 107 15.56 -7.65 3.75
N ALA A 108 16.21 -7.65 2.58
CA ALA A 108 16.45 -6.40 1.83
C ALA A 108 15.15 -5.80 1.32
N CYS A 109 14.20 -6.62 0.86
CA CYS A 109 12.86 -6.15 0.45
C CYS A 109 12.08 -5.59 1.63
N ILE A 110 12.12 -6.24 2.80
CA ILE A 110 11.50 -5.74 4.04
C ILE A 110 12.05 -4.35 4.38
N CYS A 111 13.38 -4.19 4.41
CA CYS A 111 13.99 -2.90 4.69
C CYS A 111 13.58 -1.84 3.66
N ASN A 112 13.52 -2.21 2.39
CA ASN A 112 13.14 -1.31 1.30
C ASN A 112 11.70 -0.85 1.41
N VAL A 113 10.75 -1.78 1.64
CA VAL A 113 9.32 -1.47 1.83
C VAL A 113 9.14 -0.52 3.01
N VAL A 114 9.70 -0.85 4.19
CA VAL A 114 9.58 0.01 5.38
C VAL A 114 10.20 1.38 5.15
N ARG A 115 11.37 1.45 4.47
CA ARG A 115 12.01 2.72 4.13
C ARG A 115 11.16 3.57 3.18
N ILE A 116 10.54 2.96 2.18
CA ILE A 116 9.63 3.67 1.26
C ILE A 116 8.43 4.20 2.03
N CYS A 117 7.80 3.37 2.89
CA CYS A 117 6.68 3.81 3.71
C CYS A 117 7.07 4.98 4.63
N ALA A 118 8.25 4.94 5.27
CA ALA A 118 8.74 6.06 6.09
C ALA A 118 8.98 7.33 5.24
N ARG A 119 9.58 7.19 4.05
CA ARG A 119 9.84 8.30 3.14
C ARG A 119 8.59 9.03 2.69
N TYR A 120 7.49 8.31 2.50
CA TYR A 120 6.24 8.86 1.99
C TYR A 120 5.16 9.02 3.08
N ASN A 121 5.55 8.92 4.34
CA ASN A 121 4.67 9.04 5.51
C ASN A 121 3.49 8.06 5.48
N ASN A 122 3.74 6.82 5.04
CA ASN A 122 2.75 5.76 4.86
C ASN A 122 2.99 4.56 5.79
N LEU A 123 3.61 4.76 6.96
CA LEU A 123 3.87 3.67 7.91
C LEU A 123 2.59 3.04 8.45
N ASP A 124 1.49 3.80 8.48
CA ASP A 124 0.15 3.33 8.85
C ASP A 124 -0.36 2.19 7.94
N VAL A 125 0.08 2.14 6.69
CA VAL A 125 -0.22 1.00 5.80
C VAL A 125 0.32 -0.29 6.39
N LEU A 126 1.54 -0.26 6.95
CA LEU A 126 2.15 -1.43 7.58
C LEU A 126 1.46 -1.76 8.91
N GLU A 127 1.20 -0.77 9.75
CA GLU A 127 0.65 -0.97 11.08
C GLU A 127 -0.85 -1.25 11.04
N ASN A 128 -1.64 -0.39 10.42
CA ASN A 128 -3.09 -0.49 10.38
C ASN A 128 -3.62 -1.39 9.26
N GLY A 129 -2.93 -1.42 8.12
CA GLY A 129 -3.32 -2.26 6.98
C GLY A 129 -2.94 -3.73 7.17
N TYR A 130 -1.73 -4.00 7.66
CA TYR A 130 -1.18 -5.35 7.75
C TYR A 130 -0.85 -5.81 9.17
N GLY A 131 -1.08 -4.99 10.20
CA GLY A 131 -0.85 -5.35 11.60
C GLY A 131 0.64 -5.55 11.96
N ILE A 132 1.56 -4.92 11.21
CA ILE A 132 3.00 -5.04 11.44
C ILE A 132 3.42 -4.12 12.56
N ASN A 133 4.03 -4.68 13.62
CA ASN A 133 4.48 -3.90 14.76
C ASN A 133 5.82 -3.21 14.49
N LEU A 134 5.82 -1.88 14.38
CA LEU A 134 7.00 -1.06 14.17
C LEU A 134 7.65 -0.52 15.46
N ILE A 135 7.10 -0.81 16.64
CA ILE A 135 7.67 -0.39 17.95
C ILE A 135 9.15 -0.78 18.11
N PRO A 136 9.61 -1.98 17.70
CA PRO A 136 11.03 -2.32 17.81
C PRO A 136 11.93 -1.40 16.99
N LEU A 137 11.50 -1.00 15.78
CA LEU A 137 12.23 -0.05 14.94
C LEU A 137 12.24 1.34 15.56
N ALA A 138 11.10 1.81 16.06
CA ALA A 138 10.96 3.10 16.73
C ALA A 138 11.90 3.20 17.95
N ARG A 139 11.92 2.16 18.81
CA ARG A 139 12.82 2.10 19.96
C ARG A 139 14.28 2.14 19.55
N PHE A 140 14.67 1.32 18.59
CA PHE A 140 16.04 1.31 18.08
C PHE A 140 16.44 2.67 17.51
N ALA A 141 15.56 3.31 16.75
CA ALA A 141 15.81 4.62 16.15
C ALA A 141 16.00 5.70 17.22
N LEU A 142 15.17 5.72 18.27
CA LEU A 142 15.30 6.65 19.39
C LEU A 142 16.57 6.42 20.21
N GLU A 143 17.00 5.18 20.36
CA GLU A 143 18.22 4.81 21.09
C GLU A 143 19.48 5.23 20.31
N CYS A 144 19.54 4.90 19.01
CA CYS A 144 20.73 5.13 18.19
C CYS A 144 20.87 6.59 17.70
N TYR A 145 19.75 7.28 17.47
CA TYR A 145 19.72 8.60 16.83
C TYR A 145 19.09 9.66 17.74
N LYS A 146 19.22 9.51 19.07
CA LYS A 146 18.63 10.41 20.07
C LYS A 146 18.97 11.87 19.81
N ASP A 147 20.25 12.15 19.60
CA ASP A 147 20.83 13.48 19.47
C ASP A 147 21.11 13.88 18.02
N ASP A 148 20.57 13.12 17.05
CA ASP A 148 20.74 13.34 15.62
C ASP A 148 19.43 13.93 15.05
N GLU A 149 19.53 15.06 14.37
CA GLU A 149 18.39 15.77 13.78
C GLU A 149 17.81 15.05 12.57
N CYS A 150 18.56 14.12 11.95
CA CYS A 150 18.15 13.29 10.80
C CYS A 150 17.55 14.08 9.63
N GLU A 151 18.02 15.30 9.38
CA GLU A 151 17.41 16.25 8.43
C GLU A 151 17.27 15.70 6.99
N LEU A 152 18.19 14.86 6.54
CA LEU A 152 18.15 14.26 5.19
C LEU A 152 17.06 13.18 5.05
N PHE A 153 16.43 12.81 6.15
CA PHE A 153 15.47 11.69 6.22
C PHE A 153 14.03 12.14 6.47
N HIS A 154 13.72 13.41 6.22
CA HIS A 154 12.34 13.91 6.31
C HIS A 154 11.43 13.19 5.30
N ALA A 155 10.15 13.09 5.64
CA ALA A 155 9.14 12.56 4.74
C ALA A 155 8.92 13.50 3.54
N SER A 156 8.47 12.94 2.42
CA SER A 156 8.06 13.72 1.25
C SER A 156 6.62 14.20 1.47
N GLY A 157 6.38 15.50 1.32
CA GLY A 157 5.07 16.13 1.48
C GLY A 157 5.11 17.34 2.40
N GLU A 158 3.98 17.97 2.58
CA GLU A 158 3.84 19.09 3.54
C GLU A 158 3.80 18.54 4.97
N VAL A 159 4.55 19.20 5.84
CA VAL A 159 4.57 18.88 7.26
C VAL A 159 3.38 19.53 7.93
N ASP A 160 2.53 18.76 8.57
CA ASP A 160 1.48 19.29 9.42
C ASP A 160 2.08 19.69 10.76
N GLU A 161 2.05 21.00 11.07
CA GLU A 161 2.57 21.54 12.34
C GLU A 161 1.94 20.91 13.59
N SER A 162 0.79 20.25 13.45
CA SER A 162 0.14 19.52 14.55
C SER A 162 0.85 18.21 14.91
N ASN A 163 1.72 17.67 14.03
CA ASN A 163 2.32 16.32 14.12
C ASN A 163 3.85 16.32 14.20
N ILE A 164 4.47 17.40 14.65
CA ILE A 164 5.94 17.56 14.71
C ILE A 164 6.65 16.38 15.43
N ARG A 165 6.05 15.85 16.50
CA ARG A 165 6.65 14.72 17.23
C ARG A 165 6.66 13.40 16.44
N GLU A 166 5.64 13.18 15.67
CA GLU A 166 5.50 12.01 14.81
C GLU A 166 6.51 12.10 13.65
N GLU A 167 6.67 13.28 13.09
CA GLU A 167 7.66 13.54 12.04
C GLU A 167 9.09 13.33 12.53
N GLU A 168 9.45 13.82 13.71
CA GLU A 168 10.76 13.60 14.31
C GLU A 168 11.06 12.12 14.55
N LEU A 169 10.08 11.35 14.99
CA LEU A 169 10.21 9.91 15.12
C LEU A 169 10.36 9.24 13.75
N ASN A 170 9.55 9.66 12.76
CA ASN A 170 9.61 9.12 11.40
C ASN A 170 10.97 9.37 10.75
N LYS A 171 11.58 10.57 10.89
CA LYS A 171 12.95 10.84 10.41
C LYS A 171 13.97 9.86 10.97
N LYS A 172 13.92 9.61 12.28
CA LYS A 172 14.82 8.68 12.97
C LYS A 172 14.61 7.25 12.51
N MET A 173 13.36 6.81 12.37
CA MET A 173 13.01 5.50 11.86
C MET A 173 13.45 5.34 10.39
N HIS A 174 13.25 6.36 9.57
CA HIS A 174 13.69 6.39 8.18
C HIS A 174 15.20 6.24 8.07
N LYS A 175 15.98 6.99 8.86
CA LYS A 175 17.44 6.84 8.91
C LYS A 175 17.84 5.44 9.35
N ALA A 176 17.26 4.94 10.43
CA ALA A 176 17.55 3.61 10.96
C ALA A 176 17.34 2.52 9.90
N ILE A 177 16.17 2.51 9.26
CA ILE A 177 15.86 1.48 8.26
C ILE A 177 16.68 1.64 6.97
N ALA A 178 17.04 2.86 6.58
CA ALA A 178 17.92 3.09 5.43
C ALA A 178 19.32 2.51 5.67
N ILE A 179 19.90 2.72 6.84
CA ILE A 179 21.20 2.14 7.19
C ILE A 179 21.12 0.60 7.29
N MET A 180 20.05 0.07 7.86
CA MET A 180 19.79 -1.39 7.87
C MET A 180 19.70 -1.94 6.44
N GLN A 181 18.99 -1.26 5.54
CA GLN A 181 18.88 -1.63 4.13
C GLN A 181 20.24 -1.73 3.48
N PHE A 182 21.07 -0.69 3.58
CA PHE A 182 22.42 -0.72 2.99
C PHE A 182 23.28 -1.87 3.52
N LYS A 183 23.22 -2.15 4.81
CA LYS A 183 23.96 -3.28 5.40
C LYS A 183 23.46 -4.63 4.88
N VAL A 184 22.17 -4.82 4.80
CA VAL A 184 21.57 -6.10 4.34
C VAL A 184 21.79 -6.28 2.83
N GLU A 185 21.64 -5.21 2.03
CA GLU A 185 21.94 -5.24 0.60
C GLU A 185 23.42 -5.53 0.35
N GLY A 186 24.33 -4.89 1.08
CA GLY A 186 25.76 -5.17 0.97
C GLY A 186 26.09 -6.63 1.29
N GLN A 187 25.47 -7.23 2.32
CA GLN A 187 25.62 -8.64 2.61
C GLN A 187 25.06 -9.53 1.48
N LEU A 188 23.97 -9.13 0.85
CA LEU A 188 23.38 -9.86 -0.29
C LEU A 188 24.30 -9.82 -1.49
N ILE A 189 24.82 -8.65 -1.85
CA ILE A 189 25.74 -8.47 -2.98
C ILE A 189 27.00 -9.33 -2.80
N LYS A 190 27.59 -9.32 -1.60
CA LYS A 190 28.74 -10.16 -1.27
C LYS A 190 28.47 -11.67 -1.39
N ARG A 191 27.24 -12.11 -1.13
CA ARG A 191 26.83 -13.51 -1.31
C ARG A 191 26.49 -13.89 -2.74
N ARG A 192 26.20 -12.89 -3.58
CA ARG A 192 25.72 -13.06 -4.95
C ARG A 192 26.59 -12.24 -5.92
N PRO A 193 27.87 -12.63 -6.10
CA PRO A 193 28.77 -11.92 -7.03
C PRO A 193 28.28 -11.96 -8.49
N ASP A 194 27.43 -12.94 -8.82
CA ASP A 194 26.74 -13.04 -10.11
C ASP A 194 25.83 -11.87 -10.43
N PHE A 195 25.42 -11.07 -9.43
CA PHE A 195 24.65 -9.85 -9.65
C PHE A 195 25.47 -8.70 -10.22
N LEU A 196 26.79 -8.75 -10.16
CA LEU A 196 27.73 -7.73 -10.67
C LEU A 196 27.41 -6.34 -10.09
N MET A 197 27.12 -6.26 -8.80
CA MET A 197 26.68 -5.03 -8.12
C MET A 197 27.68 -4.48 -7.11
N ASP A 198 28.96 -4.86 -7.19
CA ASP A 198 30.01 -4.46 -6.24
C ASP A 198 30.16 -2.94 -6.14
N GLN A 199 29.86 -2.19 -7.22
CA GLN A 199 29.87 -0.73 -7.21
C GLN A 199 28.89 -0.11 -6.19
N ARG A 200 27.90 -0.87 -5.72
CA ARG A 200 26.93 -0.45 -4.70
C ARG A 200 27.37 -0.73 -3.25
N LEU A 201 28.54 -1.33 -3.05
CA LEU A 201 29.12 -1.55 -1.72
C LEU A 201 29.72 -0.25 -1.16
N LEU A 202 28.89 0.77 -0.97
CA LEU A 202 29.34 2.12 -0.57
C LEU A 202 29.80 2.16 0.89
N LEU A 203 29.18 1.42 1.79
CA LEU A 203 29.56 1.40 3.21
C LEU A 203 30.99 0.87 3.43
N ASP A 204 31.48 0.00 2.57
CA ASP A 204 32.86 -0.51 2.63
C ASP A 204 33.92 0.52 2.20
N LYS A 205 33.48 1.63 1.60
CA LYS A 205 34.34 2.70 1.10
C LYS A 205 34.45 3.89 2.05
N ILE A 206 33.77 3.82 3.19
CA ILE A 206 33.76 4.88 4.20
C ILE A 206 34.94 4.69 5.14
N ASP A 207 35.76 5.73 5.30
CA ASP A 207 36.74 5.85 6.36
C ASP A 207 36.07 6.54 7.56
N TYR A 208 35.69 5.74 8.57
CA TYR A 208 34.98 6.22 9.75
C TYR A 208 35.86 7.09 10.68
N GLU A 209 37.21 6.95 10.60
CA GLU A 209 38.11 7.74 11.39
C GLU A 209 38.27 9.17 10.83
N LYS A 210 38.28 9.27 9.50
CA LYS A 210 38.39 10.55 8.79
C LYS A 210 37.02 11.19 8.49
N GLY A 211 35.94 10.41 8.55
CA GLY A 211 34.60 10.86 8.12
C GLY A 211 34.48 11.04 6.61
N THR A 212 35.30 10.34 5.82
CA THR A 212 35.34 10.51 4.36
C THR A 212 34.91 9.24 3.63
N ILE A 213 34.50 9.40 2.37
CA ILE A 213 34.21 8.28 1.45
C ILE A 213 35.01 8.46 0.16
N THR A 214 35.61 7.39 -0.32
CA THR A 214 36.34 7.39 -1.61
C THR A 214 35.43 6.79 -2.70
N LEU A 215 35.06 7.60 -3.69
CA LEU A 215 34.30 7.20 -4.87
C LEU A 215 35.05 7.56 -6.12
N ASP A 216 35.26 6.57 -7.02
CA ASP A 216 35.96 6.74 -8.31
C ASP A 216 37.34 7.45 -8.18
N GLY A 217 38.04 7.15 -7.09
CA GLY A 217 39.37 7.73 -6.81
C GLY A 217 39.36 9.16 -6.26
N LYS A 218 38.17 9.71 -5.95
CA LYS A 218 38.02 11.01 -5.29
C LYS A 218 37.51 10.81 -3.87
N GLU A 219 38.06 11.58 -2.95
CA GLU A 219 37.65 11.62 -1.55
C GLU A 219 36.61 12.73 -1.35
N TYR A 220 35.53 12.40 -0.60
CA TYR A 220 34.44 13.28 -0.22
C TYR A 220 34.25 13.23 1.28
N GLU A 221 33.96 14.37 1.91
CA GLU A 221 33.56 14.50 3.32
C GLU A 221 32.05 14.22 3.50
#